data_30e5ecfe553a72ba308a451121ee0fd4
#
_entry.id   30e5ecfe553a72ba308a451121ee0fd4
#
_cell.length_a   1.000
_cell.length_b   1.000
_cell.length_c   1.000
_cell.angle_alpha   90.00
_cell.angle_beta   90.00
_cell.angle_gamma   90.00
#
_symmetry.space_group_name_H-M   'P 1'
#
loop_
_entity.id
_entity.type
_entity.pdbx_description
1 polymer ?
#
loop_
_entity_poly.entity_id
_entity_poly.type
_entity_poly.pdbx_seq_one_letter_code
_entity_poly.pdbx_strand_id
1 'polypeptide(L)'
;VRKCLENWNKGDNGILDLSRAYRLKPGTGWLIPPCVLHAPGSLCTYEPQWGSDVFGMYQSLVEGREVPWSLLVKDMPKSKHKDLDFIVDQLDWDENTDPNFKDNHYLEPVPVADTRSEGYVDRWIVYGKVAGEQLFTAKELTVEPGAKCVIKDGGAYGLITVQGKGRMNNLNLDCPKLIRFHQLTEDEVFCTEEAAKAGVVFENTSPVEPLVVLRYFGPEVHPDAPAIGAYRKNKF
;
A
#
# COMPACT_ATOMS: atom_id res chain seq x y z
N VAL A 1 14.89 -9.91 -19.49
CA VAL A 1 15.32 -8.67 -18.81
C VAL A 1 16.65 -8.19 -19.38
N ARG A 2 17.75 -9.00 -19.38
CA ARG A 2 19.07 -8.57 -19.86
C ARG A 2 19.02 -7.91 -21.25
N LYS A 3 18.33 -8.51 -22.24
CA LYS A 3 18.16 -7.93 -23.58
C LYS A 3 17.44 -6.57 -23.56
N CYS A 4 16.51 -6.38 -22.65
CA CYS A 4 15.84 -5.08 -22.47
C CYS A 4 16.86 -4.02 -22.00
N LEU A 5 17.75 -4.35 -21.08
CA LEU A 5 18.78 -3.44 -20.59
C LEU A 5 19.82 -3.11 -21.69
N GLU A 6 20.18 -4.06 -22.56
CA GLU A 6 21.05 -3.84 -23.73
C GLU A 6 20.44 -2.86 -24.75
N ASN A 7 19.11 -2.72 -24.73
CA ASN A 7 18.35 -1.82 -25.60
C ASN A 7 17.98 -0.47 -24.94
N TRP A 8 18.57 -0.14 -23.82
CA TRP A 8 18.23 1.05 -23.02
C TRP A 8 18.09 2.34 -23.81
N ASN A 9 19.04 2.60 -24.70
CA ASN A 9 19.11 3.84 -25.49
C ASN A 9 18.38 3.77 -26.83
N LYS A 10 17.47 2.79 -27.03
CA LYS A 10 16.75 2.57 -28.28
C LYS A 10 15.25 2.94 -28.20
N GLY A 11 14.88 3.80 -27.25
CA GLY A 11 13.50 4.12 -26.92
C GLY A 11 12.94 3.18 -25.86
N ASP A 12 11.75 2.62 -26.06
CA ASP A 12 11.19 1.62 -25.15
C ASP A 12 12.01 0.32 -25.21
N ASN A 13 12.53 -0.09 -24.07
CA ASN A 13 13.33 -1.32 -23.97
C ASN A 13 12.53 -2.61 -23.95
N GLY A 14 11.19 -2.52 -23.99
CA GLY A 14 10.29 -3.66 -24.04
C GLY A 14 10.18 -4.46 -22.74
N ILE A 15 10.60 -3.92 -21.59
CA ILE A 15 10.53 -4.65 -20.32
C ILE A 15 9.09 -5.00 -19.93
N LEU A 16 8.12 -4.13 -20.24
CA LEU A 16 6.71 -4.36 -19.94
C LEU A 16 6.10 -5.51 -20.75
N ASP A 17 6.67 -5.86 -21.91
CA ASP A 17 6.21 -7.01 -22.71
C ASP A 17 6.48 -8.36 -22.00
N LEU A 18 7.37 -8.35 -21.00
CA LEU A 18 7.65 -9.51 -20.16
C LEU A 18 6.70 -9.63 -18.98
N SER A 19 5.87 -8.61 -18.72
CA SER A 19 5.02 -8.51 -17.54
C SER A 19 3.70 -9.23 -17.71
N ARG A 20 3.20 -9.80 -16.62
CA ARG A 20 1.78 -10.13 -16.51
C ARG A 20 1.00 -8.87 -16.15
N ALA A 21 -0.14 -8.67 -16.77
CA ALA A 21 -1.02 -7.55 -16.49
C ALA A 21 -2.21 -8.01 -15.63
N TYR A 22 -2.46 -7.30 -14.54
CA TYR A 22 -3.61 -7.50 -13.68
C TYR A 22 -4.48 -6.25 -13.63
N ARG A 23 -5.79 -6.41 -13.78
CA ARG A 23 -6.71 -5.29 -13.61
C ARG A 23 -6.79 -4.94 -12.13
N LEU A 24 -6.36 -3.73 -11.78
CA LEU A 24 -6.49 -3.20 -10.43
C LEU A 24 -7.96 -2.84 -10.14
N LYS A 25 -8.39 -3.06 -8.90
CA LYS A 25 -9.73 -2.73 -8.41
C LYS A 25 -9.59 -1.91 -7.13
N PRO A 26 -10.33 -0.80 -6.96
CA PRO A 26 -10.33 -0.05 -5.72
C PRO A 26 -10.59 -0.94 -4.50
N GLY A 27 -9.88 -0.67 -3.40
CA GLY A 27 -9.98 -1.44 -2.16
C GLY A 27 -9.22 -2.77 -2.15
N THR A 28 -8.58 -3.16 -3.26
CA THR A 28 -7.70 -4.34 -3.33
C THR A 28 -6.23 -3.92 -3.40
N GLY A 29 -5.32 -4.82 -3.10
CA GLY A 29 -3.90 -4.53 -3.08
C GLY A 29 -3.04 -5.73 -3.48
N TRP A 30 -1.74 -5.51 -3.38
CA TRP A 30 -0.73 -6.51 -3.66
C TRP A 30 0.39 -6.39 -2.62
N LEU A 31 0.80 -7.49 -2.06
CA LEU A 31 2.05 -7.57 -1.31
C LEU A 31 3.19 -7.75 -2.33
N ILE A 32 4.05 -6.76 -2.45
CA ILE A 32 5.19 -6.82 -3.35
C ILE A 32 6.46 -7.02 -2.53
N PRO A 33 7.09 -8.21 -2.60
CA PRO A 33 8.38 -8.44 -1.95
C PRO A 33 9.49 -7.55 -2.55
N PRO A 34 10.59 -7.33 -1.83
CA PRO A 34 11.77 -6.66 -2.39
C PRO A 34 12.25 -7.34 -3.67
N CYS A 35 12.85 -6.59 -4.58
CA CYS A 35 13.44 -7.09 -5.84
C CYS A 35 12.45 -7.73 -6.83
N VAL A 36 11.14 -7.51 -6.65
CA VAL A 36 10.11 -7.87 -7.62
C VAL A 36 9.77 -6.68 -8.51
N LEU A 37 9.89 -6.88 -9.82
CA LEU A 37 9.53 -5.85 -10.80
C LEU A 37 8.02 -5.63 -10.84
N HIS A 38 7.61 -4.39 -10.66
CA HIS A 38 6.19 -4.02 -10.67
C HIS A 38 5.98 -2.61 -11.20
N ALA A 39 4.82 -2.37 -11.80
CA ALA A 39 4.41 -1.08 -12.31
C ALA A 39 2.90 -0.91 -12.09
N PRO A 40 2.47 -0.12 -11.10
CA PRO A 40 1.04 0.04 -10.77
C PRO A 40 0.25 0.87 -11.79
N GLY A 41 0.91 1.46 -12.77
CA GLY A 41 0.30 2.31 -13.77
C GLY A 41 -0.03 3.71 -13.23
N SER A 42 -1.09 4.33 -13.75
CA SER A 42 -1.49 5.71 -13.45
C SER A 42 -2.54 5.83 -12.32
N LEU A 43 -2.77 4.78 -11.55
CA LEU A 43 -3.68 4.82 -10.41
C LEU A 43 -3.01 5.45 -9.19
N CYS A 44 -3.82 6.12 -8.35
CA CYS A 44 -3.39 6.50 -7.02
C CYS A 44 -3.34 5.25 -6.13
N THR A 45 -2.15 4.88 -5.66
CA THR A 45 -1.91 3.74 -4.79
C THR A 45 -1.53 4.20 -3.39
N TYR A 46 -1.95 3.43 -2.39
CA TYR A 46 -1.48 3.55 -1.02
C TYR A 46 -0.39 2.51 -0.80
N GLU A 47 0.84 2.95 -0.53
CA GLU A 47 2.03 2.09 -0.47
C GLU A 47 2.74 2.20 0.88
N PRO A 48 2.29 1.50 1.93
CA PRO A 48 3.09 1.36 3.14
C PRO A 48 4.35 0.54 2.83
N GLN A 49 5.51 1.07 3.21
CA GLN A 49 6.80 0.45 2.98
C GLN A 49 7.56 0.31 4.30
N TRP A 50 8.43 -0.70 4.38
CA TRP A 50 9.31 -0.91 5.52
C TRP A 50 10.78 -0.62 5.18
N GLY A 51 11.42 0.14 6.03
CA GLY A 51 12.87 0.21 6.14
C GLY A 51 13.54 1.15 5.16
N SER A 52 13.97 0.70 4.02
CA SER A 52 14.79 1.47 3.10
C SER A 52 14.14 1.59 1.72
N ASP A 53 14.27 2.77 1.15
CA ASP A 53 13.85 3.06 -0.21
C ASP A 53 14.98 2.68 -1.19
N VAL A 54 15.09 1.38 -1.49
CA VAL A 54 15.97 0.90 -2.56
C VAL A 54 15.23 1.02 -3.89
N PHE A 55 15.78 1.78 -4.80
CA PHE A 55 15.12 2.12 -6.05
C PHE A 55 15.92 1.64 -7.25
N GLY A 56 15.26 0.96 -8.18
CA GLY A 56 15.82 0.57 -9.47
C GLY A 56 14.77 0.61 -10.57
N MET A 57 14.88 1.55 -11.50
CA MET A 57 13.93 1.68 -12.59
C MET A 57 14.41 0.90 -13.81
N TYR A 58 13.76 -0.22 -14.11
CA TYR A 58 14.16 -1.13 -15.21
C TYR A 58 13.52 -0.76 -16.56
N GLN A 59 12.61 0.19 -16.60
CA GLN A 59 11.96 0.70 -17.80
C GLN A 59 12.73 1.90 -18.34
N SER A 60 13.07 1.90 -19.64
CA SER A 60 13.85 2.98 -20.28
C SER A 60 13.00 4.14 -20.79
N LEU A 61 11.70 3.94 -20.97
CA LEU A 61 10.77 4.96 -21.47
C LEU A 61 9.47 4.91 -20.67
N VAL A 62 9.04 6.04 -20.10
CA VAL A 62 7.78 6.17 -19.34
C VAL A 62 7.00 7.35 -19.90
N GLU A 63 5.80 7.11 -20.41
CA GLU A 63 4.92 8.15 -20.98
C GLU A 63 5.64 9.06 -22.01
N GLY A 64 6.46 8.48 -22.87
CA GLY A 64 7.25 9.21 -23.86
C GLY A 64 8.47 9.95 -23.33
N ARG A 65 8.81 9.78 -22.04
CA ARG A 65 9.99 10.37 -21.40
C ARG A 65 11.07 9.32 -21.22
N GLU A 66 12.28 9.64 -21.66
CA GLU A 66 13.44 8.79 -21.45
C GLU A 66 13.81 8.73 -19.96
N VAL A 67 14.03 7.53 -19.48
CA VAL A 67 14.51 7.28 -18.11
C VAL A 67 16.04 7.24 -18.16
N PRO A 68 16.74 8.09 -17.40
CA PRO A 68 18.21 8.05 -17.38
C PRO A 68 18.73 6.77 -16.71
N TRP A 69 19.78 6.18 -17.26
CA TRP A 69 20.44 4.98 -16.72
C TRP A 69 20.78 5.10 -15.22
N SER A 70 21.07 6.31 -14.75
CA SER A 70 21.35 6.57 -13.35
C SER A 70 20.22 6.21 -12.40
N LEU A 71 18.97 6.18 -12.85
CA LEU A 71 17.84 5.73 -12.03
C LEU A 71 17.74 4.21 -11.92
N LEU A 72 18.24 3.46 -12.91
CA LEU A 72 18.35 2.01 -12.80
C LEU A 72 19.38 1.61 -11.76
N VAL A 73 20.53 2.31 -11.73
CA VAL A 73 21.69 1.91 -10.92
C VAL A 73 21.92 2.80 -9.68
N LYS A 74 20.94 3.62 -9.32
CA LYS A 74 21.02 4.63 -8.26
C LYS A 74 21.58 4.07 -6.94
N ASP A 75 21.10 2.93 -6.51
CA ASP A 75 21.44 2.31 -5.24
C ASP A 75 22.41 1.12 -5.36
N MET A 76 23.03 0.97 -6.53
CA MET A 76 24.05 -0.05 -6.79
C MET A 76 25.48 0.49 -6.58
N PRO A 77 26.45 -0.36 -6.24
CA PRO A 77 27.86 0.04 -6.18
C PRO A 77 28.34 0.61 -7.52
N LYS A 78 29.01 1.75 -7.51
CA LYS A 78 29.49 2.45 -8.73
C LYS A 78 30.27 1.54 -9.69
N SER A 79 31.05 0.61 -9.15
CA SER A 79 31.82 -0.37 -9.93
C SER A 79 30.93 -1.35 -10.72
N LYS A 80 29.65 -1.45 -10.36
CA LYS A 80 28.66 -2.39 -10.94
C LYS A 80 27.67 -1.72 -11.91
N HIS A 81 27.73 -0.41 -12.09
CA HIS A 81 26.78 0.34 -12.93
C HIS A 81 26.75 -0.08 -14.42
N LYS A 82 27.78 -0.81 -14.90
CA LYS A 82 27.87 -1.33 -16.28
C LYS A 82 27.83 -2.86 -16.35
N ASP A 83 27.70 -3.52 -15.22
CA ASP A 83 27.67 -4.97 -15.11
C ASP A 83 26.22 -5.44 -15.20
N LEU A 84 25.76 -5.76 -16.43
CA LEU A 84 24.37 -6.16 -16.68
C LEU A 84 24.00 -7.45 -15.95
N ASP A 85 24.93 -8.37 -15.79
CA ASP A 85 24.67 -9.61 -15.08
C ASP A 85 24.43 -9.33 -13.61
N PHE A 86 25.26 -8.51 -12.99
CA PHE A 86 25.05 -8.04 -11.62
C PHE A 86 23.70 -7.35 -11.45
N ILE A 87 23.31 -6.44 -12.38
CA ILE A 87 22.03 -5.72 -12.31
C ILE A 87 20.84 -6.68 -12.38
N VAL A 88 20.93 -7.68 -13.25
CA VAL A 88 19.88 -8.69 -13.41
C VAL A 88 19.80 -9.63 -12.22
N ASP A 89 20.94 -9.98 -11.63
CA ASP A 89 21.04 -10.86 -10.47
C ASP A 89 20.52 -10.22 -9.16
N GLN A 90 20.26 -8.88 -9.15
CA GLN A 90 19.61 -8.24 -8.01
C GLN A 90 18.11 -8.58 -7.90
N LEU A 91 17.52 -9.12 -8.94
CA LEU A 91 16.09 -9.45 -8.96
C LEU A 91 15.84 -10.79 -8.26
N ASP A 92 14.77 -10.86 -7.49
CA ASP A 92 14.26 -12.13 -6.96
C ASP A 92 13.57 -12.91 -8.08
N TRP A 93 14.29 -13.86 -8.67
CA TRP A 93 13.80 -14.61 -9.82
C TRP A 93 12.73 -15.63 -9.46
N ASP A 94 12.73 -16.15 -8.26
CA ASP A 94 11.68 -17.08 -7.80
C ASP A 94 10.35 -16.34 -7.72
N GLU A 95 10.34 -15.12 -7.18
CA GLU A 95 9.14 -14.30 -7.08
C GLU A 95 8.75 -13.68 -8.44
N ASN A 96 9.70 -13.13 -9.22
CA ASN A 96 9.40 -12.52 -10.51
C ASN A 96 8.83 -13.53 -11.53
N THR A 97 9.14 -14.80 -11.41
CA THR A 97 8.68 -15.86 -12.32
C THR A 97 7.64 -16.79 -11.72
N ASP A 98 7.17 -16.55 -10.48
CA ASP A 98 6.16 -17.36 -9.83
C ASP A 98 4.87 -17.48 -10.66
N PRO A 99 4.48 -18.68 -11.12
CA PRO A 99 3.22 -18.88 -11.85
C PRO A 99 1.99 -18.58 -11.00
N ASN A 100 2.10 -18.65 -9.67
CA ASN A 100 1.03 -18.44 -8.70
C ASN A 100 1.12 -17.08 -8.01
N PHE A 101 1.89 -16.13 -8.55
CA PHE A 101 2.13 -14.81 -7.95
C PHE A 101 0.85 -14.14 -7.45
N LYS A 102 -0.23 -14.20 -8.23
CA LYS A 102 -1.52 -13.63 -7.82
C LYS A 102 -2.08 -14.31 -6.57
N ASP A 103 -1.97 -15.61 -6.44
CA ASP A 103 -2.54 -16.34 -5.30
C ASP A 103 -1.73 -16.11 -4.03
N ASN A 104 -0.43 -15.85 -4.18
CA ASN A 104 0.49 -15.63 -3.09
C ASN A 104 0.51 -14.16 -2.60
N HIS A 105 0.15 -13.19 -3.46
CA HIS A 105 0.40 -11.76 -3.19
C HIS A 105 -0.82 -10.85 -3.27
N TYR A 106 -1.94 -11.31 -3.86
CA TYR A 106 -3.12 -10.47 -4.02
C TYR A 106 -3.91 -10.34 -2.71
N LEU A 107 -4.14 -9.10 -2.28
CA LEU A 107 -4.86 -8.73 -1.07
C LEU A 107 -6.29 -8.34 -1.40
N GLU A 108 -7.25 -9.17 -0.99
CA GLU A 108 -8.66 -8.79 -0.97
C GLU A 108 -9.01 -8.11 0.36
N PRO A 109 -9.89 -7.11 0.38
CA PRO A 109 -10.29 -6.49 1.64
C PRO A 109 -11.05 -7.52 2.51
N VAL A 110 -10.55 -7.74 3.74
CA VAL A 110 -11.14 -8.69 4.68
C VAL A 110 -11.84 -7.93 5.80
N PRO A 111 -13.18 -8.09 5.97
CA PRO A 111 -13.89 -7.46 7.08
C PRO A 111 -13.30 -7.87 8.43
N VAL A 112 -13.16 -6.90 9.33
CA VAL A 112 -12.78 -7.15 10.73
C VAL A 112 -13.98 -7.75 11.47
N ALA A 113 -15.17 -7.16 11.24
CA ALA A 113 -16.46 -7.65 11.75
C ALA A 113 -17.58 -7.19 10.78
N ASP A 114 -18.75 -7.77 10.91
CA ASP A 114 -19.95 -7.29 10.16
C ASP A 114 -20.63 -6.18 10.97
N THR A 115 -20.25 -4.94 10.65
CA THR A 115 -20.72 -3.71 11.32
C THR A 115 -21.54 -2.80 10.42
N ARG A 116 -21.96 -3.27 9.24
CA ARG A 116 -22.70 -2.45 8.26
C ARG A 116 -24.04 -1.93 8.82
N SER A 117 -24.73 -2.71 9.63
CA SER A 117 -25.96 -2.28 10.31
C SER A 117 -25.74 -1.18 11.35
N GLU A 118 -24.51 -0.97 11.77
CA GLU A 118 -24.09 0.06 12.73
C GLU A 118 -23.60 1.35 12.03
N GLY A 119 -23.66 1.39 10.69
CA GLY A 119 -23.28 2.56 9.88
C GLY A 119 -21.79 2.71 9.64
N TYR A 120 -21.00 1.65 9.79
CA TYR A 120 -19.57 1.67 9.44
C TYR A 120 -19.07 0.31 8.96
N VAL A 121 -17.94 0.31 8.28
CA VAL A 121 -17.22 -0.92 7.87
C VAL A 121 -15.75 -0.73 8.22
N ASP A 122 -15.17 -1.71 8.92
CA ASP A 122 -13.73 -1.81 9.17
C ASP A 122 -13.18 -3.07 8.50
N ARG A 123 -12.09 -2.93 7.73
CA ARG A 123 -11.54 -4.03 6.94
C ARG A 123 -10.02 -3.98 6.82
N TRP A 124 -9.41 -5.13 6.82
CA TRP A 124 -8.01 -5.30 6.47
C TRP A 124 -7.80 -5.00 4.99
N ILE A 125 -6.80 -4.18 4.66
CA ILE A 125 -6.40 -3.85 3.29
C ILE A 125 -4.92 -4.15 3.03
N VAL A 126 -4.07 -4.10 4.06
CA VAL A 126 -2.67 -4.52 4.03
C VAL A 126 -2.45 -5.54 5.12
N TYR A 127 -2.02 -6.74 4.76
CA TYR A 127 -1.79 -7.85 5.65
C TYR A 127 -0.90 -8.90 4.97
N GLY A 128 -0.45 -9.89 5.71
CA GLY A 128 0.44 -10.94 5.23
C GLY A 128 1.79 -10.89 5.91
N LYS A 129 2.69 -11.74 5.46
CA LYS A 129 4.05 -11.89 6.01
C LYS A 129 5.08 -11.86 4.89
N VAL A 130 6.21 -11.23 5.17
CA VAL A 130 7.41 -11.25 4.32
C VAL A 130 8.48 -12.05 5.06
N ALA A 131 9.02 -13.07 4.44
CA ALA A 131 9.99 -14.00 5.06
C ALA A 131 9.53 -14.54 6.43
N GLY A 132 8.21 -14.75 6.58
CA GLY A 132 7.63 -15.28 7.82
C GLY A 132 7.30 -14.22 8.89
N GLU A 133 7.67 -12.96 8.69
CA GLU A 133 7.47 -11.86 9.64
C GLU A 133 6.36 -10.92 9.17
N GLN A 134 5.55 -10.42 10.12
CA GLN A 134 4.59 -9.35 9.88
C GLN A 134 5.26 -8.01 10.18
N LEU A 135 5.66 -7.30 9.13
CA LEU A 135 6.39 -6.04 9.26
C LEU A 135 5.45 -4.85 9.49
N PHE A 136 4.28 -4.87 8.87
CA PHE A 136 3.25 -3.84 9.01
C PHE A 136 1.89 -4.38 8.56
N THR A 137 0.83 -3.69 8.98
CA THR A 137 -0.53 -3.96 8.52
C THR A 137 -1.28 -2.65 8.30
N ALA A 138 -2.40 -2.68 7.57
CA ALA A 138 -3.29 -1.54 7.50
C ALA A 138 -4.76 -1.97 7.41
N LYS A 139 -5.63 -1.09 7.94
CA LYS A 139 -7.08 -1.21 7.90
C LYS A 139 -7.70 0.03 7.26
N GLU A 140 -8.78 -0.16 6.52
CA GLU A 140 -9.63 0.91 6.04
C GLU A 140 -10.91 0.94 6.88
N LEU A 141 -11.20 2.11 7.43
CA LEU A 141 -12.47 2.38 8.08
C LEU A 141 -13.31 3.29 7.18
N THR A 142 -14.51 2.87 6.85
CA THR A 142 -15.54 3.67 6.19
C THR A 142 -16.66 3.92 7.19
N VAL A 143 -16.97 5.19 7.46
CA VAL A 143 -18.08 5.61 8.33
C VAL A 143 -19.14 6.31 7.46
N GLU A 144 -20.35 5.80 7.48
CA GLU A 144 -21.45 6.31 6.67
C GLU A 144 -21.88 7.73 7.09
N PRO A 145 -22.53 8.50 6.20
CA PRO A 145 -22.98 9.85 6.52
C PRO A 145 -23.77 9.95 7.83
N GLY A 146 -23.33 10.83 8.72
CA GLY A 146 -23.93 11.06 10.03
C GLY A 146 -23.75 9.94 11.06
N ALA A 147 -23.03 8.87 10.70
CA ALA A 147 -22.77 7.77 11.63
C ALA A 147 -21.56 8.07 12.55
N LYS A 148 -21.51 7.28 13.63
CA LYS A 148 -20.46 7.35 14.64
C LYS A 148 -20.12 5.96 15.14
N CYS A 149 -18.84 5.68 15.31
CA CYS A 149 -18.37 4.41 15.85
C CYS A 149 -17.19 4.59 16.81
N VAL A 150 -16.92 3.55 17.60
CA VAL A 150 -15.75 3.47 18.47
C VAL A 150 -14.88 2.32 17.98
N ILE A 151 -13.65 2.63 17.62
CA ILE A 151 -12.68 1.65 17.13
C ILE A 151 -11.58 1.42 18.17
N LYS A 152 -11.28 0.16 18.44
CA LYS A 152 -10.14 -0.26 19.25
C LYS A 152 -9.13 -1.00 18.40
N ASP A 153 -7.87 -0.67 18.58
CA ASP A 153 -6.75 -1.33 17.91
C ASP A 153 -5.68 -1.78 18.90
N GLY A 154 -4.86 -2.75 18.52
CA GLY A 154 -3.87 -3.39 19.40
C GLY A 154 -2.67 -2.51 19.77
N GLY A 155 -2.40 -1.45 19.01
CA GLY A 155 -1.26 -0.56 19.24
C GLY A 155 -1.39 0.79 18.54
N ALA A 156 -0.33 1.59 18.63
CA ALA A 156 -0.26 2.89 17.99
C ALA A 156 -0.38 2.78 16.46
N TYR A 157 -0.93 3.81 15.83
CA TYR A 157 -1.05 3.85 14.36
C TYR A 157 -0.96 5.28 13.81
N GLY A 158 -0.48 5.39 12.58
CA GLY A 158 -0.73 6.55 11.75
C GLY A 158 -2.05 6.39 10.99
N LEU A 159 -2.68 7.51 10.67
CA LEU A 159 -3.95 7.58 9.97
C LEU A 159 -3.86 8.59 8.84
N ILE A 160 -4.39 8.22 7.67
CA ILE A 160 -4.59 9.12 6.54
C ILE A 160 -6.07 9.14 6.21
N THR A 161 -6.68 10.33 6.15
CA THR A 161 -8.03 10.54 5.63
C THR A 161 -7.95 10.64 4.12
N VAL A 162 -8.68 9.78 3.41
CA VAL A 162 -8.66 9.74 1.94
C VAL A 162 -9.94 10.26 1.31
N GLN A 163 -11.01 10.40 2.11
CA GLN A 163 -12.29 10.95 1.66
C GLN A 163 -13.12 11.46 2.82
N GLY A 164 -13.82 12.57 2.59
CA GLY A 164 -14.89 13.06 3.44
C GLY A 164 -14.46 13.94 4.61
N LYS A 165 -15.42 14.25 5.48
CA LYS A 165 -15.26 15.13 6.64
C LYS A 165 -15.82 14.50 7.89
N GLY A 166 -15.06 14.66 8.99
CA GLY A 166 -15.49 14.09 10.26
C GLY A 166 -14.60 14.49 11.41
N ARG A 167 -14.62 13.63 12.43
CA ARG A 167 -13.80 13.80 13.63
C ARG A 167 -13.22 12.47 14.08
N MET A 168 -12.02 12.56 14.63
CA MET A 168 -11.37 11.53 15.43
C MET A 168 -11.24 12.07 16.85
N ASN A 169 -12.11 11.65 17.77
CA ASN A 169 -12.29 12.30 19.07
C ASN A 169 -12.55 13.82 18.88
N ASN A 170 -11.61 14.67 19.33
CA ASN A 170 -11.69 16.16 19.23
C ASN A 170 -10.94 16.70 18.00
N LEU A 171 -10.24 15.85 17.24
CA LEU A 171 -9.50 16.28 16.06
C LEU A 171 -10.42 16.30 14.85
N ASN A 172 -10.36 17.33 14.03
CA ASN A 172 -11.04 17.35 12.76
C ASN A 172 -10.31 16.46 11.76
N LEU A 173 -11.09 15.79 10.89
CA LEU A 173 -10.62 15.06 9.72
C LEU A 173 -11.28 15.68 8.48
N ASP A 174 -10.47 15.96 7.45
CA ASP A 174 -10.97 16.59 6.21
C ASP A 174 -10.09 16.17 5.01
N CYS A 175 -10.69 15.61 3.98
CA CYS A 175 -10.04 15.26 2.72
C CYS A 175 -11.02 15.39 1.55
N PRO A 176 -10.64 16.07 0.45
CA PRO A 176 -9.35 16.72 0.21
C PRO A 176 -9.16 18.00 1.04
N LYS A 177 -7.94 18.20 1.53
CA LYS A 177 -7.60 19.36 2.34
C LYS A 177 -6.53 20.24 1.68
N LEU A 178 -6.75 21.54 1.69
CA LEU A 178 -5.73 22.50 1.30
C LEU A 178 -4.74 22.68 2.46
N ILE A 179 -3.52 22.23 2.27
CA ILE A 179 -2.43 22.42 3.24
C ILE A 179 -1.89 23.84 3.11
N ARG A 180 -1.84 24.57 4.23
CA ARG A 180 -1.24 25.90 4.32
C ARG A 180 -0.02 25.86 5.21
N PHE A 181 1.00 26.64 4.83
CA PHE A 181 2.22 26.75 5.64
C PHE A 181 1.91 27.18 7.07
N HIS A 182 2.53 26.57 8.07
CA HIS A 182 2.30 26.73 9.52
C HIS A 182 0.92 26.28 10.04
N GLN A 183 0.12 25.58 9.28
CA GLN A 183 -1.10 24.96 9.78
C GLN A 183 -0.90 23.44 9.94
N LEU A 184 -1.53 22.88 10.97
CA LEU A 184 -1.65 21.42 11.09
C LEU A 184 -2.54 20.90 9.96
N THR A 185 -2.18 19.77 9.40
CA THR A 185 -3.04 19.08 8.47
C THR A 185 -4.22 18.42 9.20
N GLU A 186 -5.34 18.23 8.51
CA GLU A 186 -6.52 17.53 9.03
C GLU A 186 -6.75 16.19 8.30
N ASP A 187 -5.84 15.79 7.43
CA ASP A 187 -5.89 14.54 6.68
C ASP A 187 -4.90 13.49 7.17
N GLU A 188 -3.95 13.85 8.03
CA GLU A 188 -2.97 12.94 8.61
C GLU A 188 -2.85 13.11 10.12
N VAL A 189 -3.00 12.02 10.88
CA VAL A 189 -3.01 12.01 12.34
C VAL A 189 -2.24 10.79 12.87
N PHE A 190 -1.56 10.96 14.00
CA PHE A 190 -0.96 9.85 14.76
C PHE A 190 -1.81 9.56 16.01
N CYS A 191 -2.11 8.27 16.23
CA CYS A 191 -2.81 7.77 17.41
C CYS A 191 -1.84 7.01 18.30
N THR A 192 -1.78 7.39 19.57
CA THR A 192 -0.95 6.68 20.57
C THR A 192 -1.54 5.32 20.91
N GLU A 193 -0.69 4.40 21.35
CA GLU A 193 -1.10 3.05 21.78
C GLU A 193 -2.18 3.07 22.86
N GLU A 194 -2.02 3.96 23.84
CA GLU A 194 -2.99 4.11 24.94
C GLU A 194 -4.37 4.49 24.42
N ALA A 195 -4.43 5.49 23.55
CA ALA A 195 -5.68 5.94 22.92
C ALA A 195 -6.30 4.84 22.04
N ALA A 196 -5.48 4.16 21.24
CA ALA A 196 -5.93 3.08 20.36
C ALA A 196 -6.57 1.93 21.17
N LYS A 197 -5.95 1.51 22.26
CA LYS A 197 -6.47 0.44 23.13
C LYS A 197 -7.69 0.87 23.95
N ALA A 198 -7.75 2.13 24.40
CA ALA A 198 -8.91 2.67 25.11
C ALA A 198 -10.15 2.76 24.19
N GLY A 199 -9.95 3.06 22.95
CA GLY A 199 -10.99 3.25 21.94
C GLY A 199 -11.07 4.69 21.45
N VAL A 200 -11.07 4.82 20.14
CA VAL A 200 -11.12 6.09 19.41
C VAL A 200 -12.49 6.25 18.77
N VAL A 201 -13.10 7.39 18.99
CA VAL A 201 -14.40 7.73 18.39
C VAL A 201 -14.16 8.32 17.02
N PHE A 202 -14.75 7.73 15.99
CA PHE A 202 -14.87 8.31 14.64
C PHE A 202 -16.30 8.75 14.40
N GLU A 203 -16.49 9.97 13.94
CA GLU A 203 -17.78 10.57 13.63
C GLU A 203 -17.75 11.19 12.24
N ASN A 204 -18.62 10.75 11.36
CA ASN A 204 -18.79 11.38 10.05
C ASN A 204 -19.77 12.56 10.19
N THR A 205 -19.28 13.77 9.98
CA THR A 205 -20.09 15.00 10.06
C THR A 205 -20.73 15.42 8.74
N SER A 206 -20.42 14.72 7.65
CA SER A 206 -21.06 14.93 6.35
C SER A 206 -22.45 14.28 6.32
N PRO A 207 -23.48 14.95 5.76
CA PRO A 207 -24.79 14.34 5.56
C PRO A 207 -24.90 13.48 4.30
N VAL A 208 -23.89 13.49 3.41
CA VAL A 208 -24.00 12.91 2.06
C VAL A 208 -22.80 12.04 1.63
N GLU A 209 -21.65 12.23 2.26
CA GLU A 209 -20.40 11.62 1.82
C GLU A 209 -19.82 10.74 2.92
N PRO A 210 -19.36 9.51 2.64
CA PRO A 210 -18.69 8.67 3.62
C PRO A 210 -17.36 9.30 4.07
N LEU A 211 -17.00 9.10 5.33
CA LEU A 211 -15.66 9.36 5.84
C LEU A 211 -14.83 8.08 5.67
N VAL A 212 -13.75 8.16 4.91
CA VAL A 212 -12.84 7.02 4.67
C VAL A 212 -11.44 7.34 5.19
N VAL A 213 -10.94 6.51 6.08
CA VAL A 213 -9.61 6.64 6.67
C VAL A 213 -8.82 5.35 6.55
N LEU A 214 -7.52 5.46 6.29
CA LEU A 214 -6.56 4.36 6.29
C LEU A 214 -5.72 4.43 7.57
N ARG A 215 -5.70 3.35 8.35
CA ARG A 215 -4.90 3.23 9.57
C ARG A 215 -3.78 2.23 9.33
N TYR A 216 -2.53 2.62 9.56
CA TYR A 216 -1.36 1.77 9.36
C TYR A 216 -0.62 1.53 10.68
N PHE A 217 -0.20 0.29 10.87
CA PHE A 217 0.31 -0.25 12.11
C PHE A 217 1.71 -0.81 11.92
N GLY A 218 2.54 -0.67 12.93
CA GLY A 218 3.87 -1.27 12.99
C GLY A 218 3.84 -2.81 13.15
N PRO A 219 5.03 -3.42 13.28
CA PRO A 219 5.15 -4.88 13.39
C PRO A 219 4.41 -5.41 14.62
N GLU A 220 3.84 -6.60 14.47
CA GLU A 220 3.22 -7.39 15.54
C GLU A 220 2.06 -6.74 16.32
N VAL A 221 1.56 -5.57 15.89
CA VAL A 221 0.41 -4.91 16.51
C VAL A 221 -0.85 -5.77 16.40
N HIS A 222 -0.98 -6.50 15.30
CA HIS A 222 -2.14 -7.36 15.02
C HIS A 222 -1.69 -8.77 14.60
N PRO A 223 -1.29 -9.63 15.56
CA PRO A 223 -0.85 -11.00 15.26
C PRO A 223 -1.96 -11.88 14.65
N ASP A 224 -3.22 -11.48 14.83
CA ASP A 224 -4.45 -12.09 14.31
C ASP A 224 -4.85 -11.59 12.90
N ALA A 225 -4.05 -10.72 12.28
CA ALA A 225 -4.32 -10.29 10.92
C ALA A 225 -4.43 -11.48 9.94
N PRO A 226 -5.28 -11.42 8.93
CA PRO A 226 -5.54 -12.54 8.04
C PRO A 226 -4.27 -12.94 7.25
N ALA A 227 -4.19 -14.20 6.89
CA ALA A 227 -3.20 -14.68 5.92
C ALA A 227 -3.68 -14.39 4.48
N ILE A 228 -2.74 -14.18 3.56
CA ILE A 228 -3.04 -14.02 2.13
C ILE A 228 -3.80 -15.26 1.63
N GLY A 229 -4.86 -15.06 0.87
CA GLY A 229 -5.70 -16.13 0.34
C GLY A 229 -6.65 -16.80 1.33
N ALA A 230 -6.56 -16.54 2.64
CA ALA A 230 -7.43 -17.16 3.65
C ALA A 230 -8.92 -16.84 3.41
N TYR A 231 -9.23 -15.61 3.00
CA TYR A 231 -10.60 -15.19 2.72
C TYR A 231 -11.22 -15.87 1.49
N ARG A 232 -10.41 -16.21 0.49
CA ARG A 232 -10.86 -16.93 -0.71
C ARG A 232 -11.23 -18.38 -0.41
N LYS A 233 -10.46 -19.05 0.46
CA LYS A 233 -10.71 -20.45 0.85
C LYS A 233 -12.04 -20.66 1.58
N ASN A 234 -12.60 -19.61 2.17
CA ASN A 234 -13.86 -19.66 2.91
C ASN A 234 -15.10 -19.31 2.05
N LYS A 235 -14.92 -19.03 0.75
CA LYS A 235 -16.01 -18.69 -0.19
C LYS A 235 -16.51 -19.86 -1.04
N PHE A 236 -15.92 -21.06 -0.87
CA PHE A 236 -16.30 -22.28 -1.62
C PHE A 236 -16.77 -23.37 -0.70
#